data_4616ea2926e860bef0b295581f541a8f
#
_entry.id   4616ea2926e860bef0b295581f541a8f
#
_cell.length_a   1.000
_cell.length_b   1.000
_cell.length_c   1.000
_cell.angle_alpha   90.00
_cell.angle_beta   90.00
_cell.angle_gamma   90.00
#
_symmetry.space_group_name_H-M   'P 1'
#
loop_
_entity.id
_entity.type
_entity.pdbx_description
1 polymer ?
#
loop_
_entity_poly.entity_id
_entity_poly.type
_entity_poly.pdbx_seq_one_letter_code
_entity_poly.pdbx_strand_id
1 'polypeptide(L)'
;MGKTVSAMSLQRTKQYEFETFVREHRRIVGKVCYLYAVDSDDFDDLYQEVLINLWRGFDGFEGRAKVASWVYRVALNTCISYYRRNRRHTGRLPLTDSLGAADEDPERGERLRDLYALINRLDALEKAVVMLWLDELPYEEIAAITGFTRNNVASKLHRIKLKLREQANH
;
A
#
# COMPACT_ATOMS: atom_id res chain seq x y z
N MET A 1 -18.41 -0.45 40.49
CA MET A 1 -18.75 0.54 39.47
C MET A 1 -17.56 1.30 38.89
N GLY A 2 -16.49 1.56 39.60
CA GLY A 2 -15.33 2.34 39.09
C GLY A 2 -14.48 1.69 37.99
N LYS A 3 -14.40 0.38 37.90
CA LYS A 3 -13.58 -0.32 36.89
C LYS A 3 -14.16 -0.32 35.48
N THR A 4 -15.50 -0.28 35.33
CA THR A 4 -16.18 -0.30 34.04
C THR A 4 -16.10 1.07 33.34
N VAL A 5 -16.21 2.15 34.09
CA VAL A 5 -16.09 3.53 33.58
C VAL A 5 -14.65 3.80 33.10
N SER A 6 -13.64 3.31 33.82
CA SER A 6 -12.22 3.45 33.45
C SER A 6 -11.89 2.70 32.16
N ALA A 7 -12.40 1.47 31.96
CA ALA A 7 -12.20 0.70 30.75
C ALA A 7 -12.85 1.35 29.51
N MET A 8 -14.06 1.88 29.65
CA MET A 8 -14.76 2.61 28.57
C MET A 8 -14.05 3.90 28.18
N SER A 9 -13.50 4.63 29.14
CA SER A 9 -12.76 5.87 28.88
C SER A 9 -11.43 5.58 28.16
N LEU A 10 -10.71 4.55 28.57
CA LEU A 10 -9.47 4.10 27.90
C LEU A 10 -9.73 3.63 26.49
N GLN A 11 -10.83 2.90 26.26
CA GLN A 11 -11.19 2.42 24.93
C GLN A 11 -11.57 3.57 23.99
N ARG A 12 -12.27 4.59 24.49
CA ARG A 12 -12.59 5.81 23.71
C ARG A 12 -11.32 6.61 23.35
N THR A 13 -10.37 6.71 24.27
CA THR A 13 -9.09 7.39 24.04
C THR A 13 -8.31 6.68 22.96
N LYS A 14 -8.17 5.35 23.05
CA LYS A 14 -7.50 4.52 22.05
C LYS A 14 -8.16 4.65 20.66
N GLN A 15 -9.48 4.63 20.61
CA GLN A 15 -10.20 4.81 19.35
C GLN A 15 -9.90 6.17 18.71
N TYR A 16 -9.91 7.24 19.49
CA TYR A 16 -9.59 8.60 19.01
C TYR A 16 -8.14 8.70 18.51
N GLU A 17 -7.19 8.10 19.23
CA GLU A 17 -5.78 8.06 18.84
C GLU A 17 -5.61 7.30 17.51
N PHE A 18 -6.30 6.17 17.35
CA PHE A 18 -6.28 5.40 16.11
C PHE A 18 -6.93 6.15 14.94
N GLU A 19 -8.07 6.81 15.15
CA GLU A 19 -8.71 7.62 14.10
C GLU A 19 -7.79 8.75 13.61
N THR A 20 -7.08 9.41 14.53
CA THR A 20 -6.08 10.43 14.20
C THR A 20 -4.92 9.83 13.42
N PHE A 21 -4.41 8.69 13.89
CA PHE A 21 -3.35 7.92 13.22
C PHE A 21 -3.74 7.54 11.79
N VAL A 22 -4.93 7.00 11.58
CA VAL A 22 -5.43 6.65 10.24
C VAL A 22 -5.52 7.88 9.33
N ARG A 23 -6.00 9.00 9.86
CA ARG A 23 -6.10 10.25 9.11
C ARG A 23 -4.75 10.75 8.62
N GLU A 24 -3.72 10.66 9.45
CA GLU A 24 -2.35 11.06 9.10
C GLU A 24 -1.72 10.15 8.03
N HIS A 25 -2.07 8.86 8.04
CA HIS A 25 -1.47 7.86 7.14
C HIS A 25 -2.39 7.41 5.99
N ARG A 26 -3.56 8.05 5.83
CA ARG A 26 -4.56 7.66 4.81
C ARG A 26 -4.02 7.61 3.38
N ARG A 27 -3.03 8.47 3.06
CA ARG A 27 -2.42 8.51 1.72
C ARG A 27 -1.64 7.24 1.42
N ILE A 28 -0.89 6.74 2.40
CA ILE A 28 -0.14 5.47 2.27
C ILE A 28 -1.12 4.32 2.07
N VAL A 29 -2.10 4.19 2.95
CA VAL A 29 -3.10 3.12 2.89
C VAL A 29 -3.86 3.15 1.56
N GLY A 30 -4.36 4.32 1.16
CA GLY A 30 -5.09 4.50 -0.10
C GLY A 30 -4.27 4.15 -1.32
N LYS A 31 -3.01 4.61 -1.38
CA LYS A 31 -2.09 4.32 -2.49
C LYS A 31 -1.81 2.81 -2.62
N VAL A 32 -1.54 2.14 -1.51
CA VAL A 32 -1.27 0.70 -1.50
C VAL A 32 -2.51 -0.07 -1.92
N CYS A 33 -3.68 0.23 -1.34
CA CYS A 33 -4.94 -0.42 -1.71
C CYS A 33 -5.25 -0.22 -3.20
N TYR A 34 -5.07 0.98 -3.72
CA TYR A 34 -5.29 1.31 -5.12
C TYR A 34 -4.43 0.48 -6.07
N LEU A 35 -3.17 0.23 -5.69
CA LEU A 35 -2.22 -0.55 -6.49
C LEU A 35 -2.66 -2.01 -6.71
N TYR A 36 -3.43 -2.58 -5.78
CA TYR A 36 -3.84 -3.99 -5.80
C TYR A 36 -5.32 -4.22 -6.04
N ALA A 37 -6.17 -3.20 -5.90
CA ALA A 37 -7.60 -3.29 -6.14
C ALA A 37 -7.91 -3.46 -7.63
N VAL A 38 -8.96 -4.22 -7.92
CA VAL A 38 -9.45 -4.48 -9.28
C VAL A 38 -10.57 -3.51 -9.67
N ASP A 39 -11.40 -3.14 -8.70
CA ASP A 39 -12.51 -2.20 -8.83
C ASP A 39 -12.73 -1.42 -7.52
N SER A 40 -13.75 -0.57 -7.49
CA SER A 40 -14.06 0.25 -6.32
C SER A 40 -14.49 -0.57 -5.10
N ASP A 41 -15.24 -1.65 -5.31
CA ASP A 41 -15.70 -2.51 -4.22
C ASP A 41 -14.53 -3.26 -3.60
N ASP A 42 -13.62 -3.73 -4.44
CA ASP A 42 -12.37 -4.38 -4.04
C ASP A 42 -11.45 -3.41 -3.27
N PHE A 43 -11.39 -2.14 -3.71
CA PHE A 43 -10.67 -1.10 -2.99
C PHE A 43 -11.22 -0.87 -1.58
N ASP A 44 -12.53 -0.77 -1.44
CA ASP A 44 -13.18 -0.55 -0.16
C ASP A 44 -12.95 -1.73 0.79
N ASP A 45 -13.05 -2.95 0.30
CA ASP A 45 -12.78 -4.17 1.06
C ASP A 45 -11.32 -4.25 1.52
N LEU A 46 -10.38 -3.96 0.62
CA LEU A 46 -8.94 -3.88 0.92
C LEU A 46 -8.64 -2.82 1.97
N TYR A 47 -9.21 -1.63 1.80
CA TYR A 47 -9.01 -0.52 2.72
C TYR A 47 -9.48 -0.88 4.13
N GLN A 48 -10.66 -1.47 4.26
CA GLN A 48 -11.18 -1.95 5.53
C GLN A 48 -10.28 -3.04 6.15
N GLU A 49 -9.83 -4.02 5.36
CA GLU A 49 -8.96 -5.09 5.86
C GLU A 49 -7.61 -4.56 6.35
N VAL A 50 -7.05 -3.58 5.65
CA VAL A 50 -5.83 -2.88 6.11
C VAL A 50 -6.07 -2.15 7.43
N LEU A 51 -7.19 -1.42 7.56
CA LEU A 51 -7.53 -0.73 8.81
C LEU A 51 -7.70 -1.71 9.98
N ILE A 52 -8.33 -2.85 9.77
CA ILE A 52 -8.48 -3.91 10.79
C ILE A 52 -7.10 -4.42 11.23
N ASN A 53 -6.20 -4.66 10.30
CA ASN A 53 -4.86 -5.16 10.60
C ASN A 53 -4.00 -4.10 11.31
N LEU A 54 -4.12 -2.83 10.91
CA LEU A 54 -3.49 -1.71 11.61
C LEU A 54 -4.02 -1.58 13.05
N TRP A 55 -5.34 -1.69 13.26
CA TRP A 55 -5.95 -1.66 14.58
C TRP A 55 -5.44 -2.78 15.48
N ARG A 56 -5.35 -4.00 14.95
CA ARG A 56 -4.84 -5.16 15.69
C ARG A 56 -3.38 -5.01 16.10
N GLY A 57 -2.57 -4.36 15.27
CA GLY A 57 -1.16 -4.11 15.54
C GLY A 57 -0.86 -2.82 16.30
N PHE A 58 -1.85 -1.95 16.47
CA PHE A 58 -1.65 -0.59 16.98
C PHE A 58 -1.05 -0.55 18.38
N ASP A 59 -1.53 -1.38 19.31
CA ASP A 59 -1.00 -1.46 20.66
C ASP A 59 0.40 -2.09 20.74
N GLY A 60 0.72 -2.96 19.78
CA GLY A 60 2.00 -3.66 19.71
C GLY A 60 3.10 -2.88 18.98
N PHE A 61 2.78 -1.73 18.41
CA PHE A 61 3.76 -0.89 17.74
C PHE A 61 4.63 -0.18 18.78
N GLU A 62 5.85 -0.68 18.97
CA GLU A 62 6.80 -0.18 19.98
C GLU A 62 7.72 0.96 19.49
N GLY A 63 7.47 1.52 18.30
CA GLY A 63 8.28 2.60 17.74
C GLY A 63 9.70 2.20 17.31
N ARG A 64 9.98 0.90 17.17
CA ARG A 64 11.30 0.40 16.70
C ARG A 64 11.58 0.69 15.24
N ALA A 65 10.54 0.93 14.44
CA ALA A 65 10.60 1.34 13.06
C ALA A 65 9.91 2.69 12.89
N LYS A 66 10.18 3.40 11.79
CA LYS A 66 9.40 4.57 11.42
C LYS A 66 7.94 4.17 11.25
N VAL A 67 7.02 4.98 11.76
CA VAL A 67 5.57 4.74 11.69
C VAL A 67 5.12 4.50 10.25
N ALA A 68 5.54 5.35 9.32
CA ALA A 68 5.22 5.20 7.91
C ALA A 68 5.68 3.84 7.33
N SER A 69 6.87 3.37 7.68
CA SER A 69 7.39 2.06 7.25
C SER A 69 6.56 0.91 7.80
N TRP A 70 6.10 1.01 9.05
CA TRP A 70 5.19 0.03 9.62
C TRP A 70 3.83 0.00 8.91
N VAL A 71 3.25 1.18 8.61
CA VAL A 71 2.00 1.29 7.84
C VAL A 71 2.14 0.68 6.46
N TYR A 72 3.23 0.97 5.74
CA TYR A 72 3.52 0.33 4.44
C TYR A 72 3.58 -1.18 4.56
N ARG A 73 4.30 -1.70 5.57
CA ARG A 73 4.43 -3.15 5.77
C ARG A 73 3.08 -3.82 6.00
N VAL A 74 2.25 -3.27 6.88
CA VAL A 74 0.92 -3.83 7.17
C VAL A 74 0.03 -3.75 5.94
N ALA A 75 -0.02 -2.61 5.26
CA ALA A 75 -0.84 -2.41 4.07
C ALA A 75 -0.40 -3.34 2.93
N LEU A 76 0.91 -3.40 2.62
CA LEU A 76 1.44 -4.26 1.56
C LEU A 76 1.21 -5.74 1.84
N ASN A 77 1.49 -6.21 3.05
CA ASN A 77 1.25 -7.60 3.41
C ASN A 77 -0.22 -7.99 3.28
N THR A 78 -1.12 -7.12 3.72
CA THR A 78 -2.57 -7.32 3.59
C THR A 78 -2.98 -7.36 2.13
N CYS A 79 -2.60 -6.36 1.34
CA CYS A 79 -3.00 -6.24 -0.06
C CYS A 79 -2.40 -7.33 -0.94
N ILE A 80 -1.14 -7.70 -0.75
CA ILE A 80 -0.48 -8.79 -1.50
C ILE A 80 -1.17 -10.12 -1.21
N SER A 81 -1.50 -10.41 0.06
CA SER A 81 -2.20 -11.62 0.45
C SER A 81 -3.59 -11.70 -0.15
N TYR A 82 -4.33 -10.59 -0.10
CA TYR A 82 -5.66 -10.46 -0.70
C TYR A 82 -5.60 -10.63 -2.23
N TYR A 83 -4.71 -9.93 -2.90
CA TYR A 83 -4.52 -10.00 -4.35
C TYR A 83 -4.19 -11.41 -4.83
N ARG A 84 -3.31 -12.13 -4.12
CA ARG A 84 -2.95 -13.50 -4.46
C ARG A 84 -4.12 -14.47 -4.31
N ARG A 85 -4.97 -14.28 -3.31
CA ARG A 85 -6.19 -15.09 -3.11
C ARG A 85 -7.20 -14.85 -4.23
N ASN A 86 -7.44 -13.58 -4.58
CA ASN A 86 -8.50 -13.19 -5.50
C ASN A 86 -8.13 -13.32 -6.98
N ARG A 87 -6.84 -13.17 -7.32
CA ARG A 87 -6.36 -13.35 -8.71
C ARG A 87 -6.69 -14.73 -9.29
N ARG A 88 -6.78 -15.75 -8.45
CA ARG A 88 -7.16 -17.11 -8.86
C ARG A 88 -8.61 -17.21 -9.33
N HIS A 89 -9.48 -16.26 -8.97
CA HIS A 89 -10.90 -16.30 -9.24
C HIS A 89 -11.36 -15.35 -10.35
N THR A 90 -10.66 -14.28 -10.66
CA THR A 90 -11.21 -13.21 -11.50
C THR A 90 -10.48 -12.94 -12.81
N GLY A 91 -9.21 -13.27 -12.95
CA GLY A 91 -8.42 -12.94 -14.15
C GLY A 91 -8.40 -11.44 -14.52
N ARG A 92 -8.94 -10.57 -13.66
CA ARG A 92 -9.13 -9.13 -13.88
C ARG A 92 -7.85 -8.36 -13.63
N LEU A 93 -7.67 -7.26 -14.37
CA LEU A 93 -6.58 -6.31 -14.20
C LEU A 93 -6.95 -5.26 -13.14
N PRO A 94 -5.96 -4.76 -12.37
CA PRO A 94 -6.19 -3.71 -11.38
C PRO A 94 -6.74 -2.40 -11.95
N LEU A 95 -7.38 -1.62 -11.09
CA LEU A 95 -7.97 -0.30 -11.37
C LEU A 95 -6.96 0.66 -12.00
N THR A 96 -7.22 1.09 -13.22
CA THR A 96 -6.47 2.17 -13.87
C THR A 96 -7.33 3.40 -14.17
N ASP A 97 -8.66 3.25 -14.14
CA ASP A 97 -9.57 4.26 -14.69
C ASP A 97 -9.86 5.44 -13.76
N SER A 98 -9.56 5.31 -12.45
CA SER A 98 -9.93 6.34 -11.46
C SER A 98 -8.86 7.41 -11.21
N LEU A 99 -7.64 7.25 -11.73
CA LEU A 99 -6.52 8.16 -11.45
C LEU A 99 -6.59 9.51 -12.18
N GLY A 100 -7.38 9.62 -13.24
CA GLY A 100 -7.45 10.83 -14.04
C GLY A 100 -8.52 11.84 -13.63
N ALA A 101 -9.39 11.48 -12.68
CA ALA A 101 -10.55 12.30 -12.35
C ALA A 101 -10.28 13.45 -11.35
N ALA A 102 -9.10 13.46 -10.71
CA ALA A 102 -8.75 14.42 -9.66
C ALA A 102 -7.56 15.33 -9.99
N ASP A 103 -6.95 15.21 -11.15
CA ASP A 103 -5.81 16.06 -11.55
C ASP A 103 -6.30 17.20 -12.47
N GLU A 104 -5.99 18.42 -12.09
CA GLU A 104 -6.32 19.62 -12.90
C GLU A 104 -5.53 19.70 -14.22
N ASP A 105 -4.50 18.84 -14.37
CA ASP A 105 -3.67 18.74 -15.57
C ASP A 105 -3.94 17.41 -16.33
N PRO A 106 -4.65 17.45 -17.48
CA PRO A 106 -4.98 16.26 -18.26
C PRO A 106 -3.76 15.45 -18.72
N GLU A 107 -2.66 16.10 -19.10
CA GLU A 107 -1.43 15.43 -19.55
C GLU A 107 -0.76 14.67 -18.40
N ARG A 108 -0.79 15.23 -17.19
CA ARG A 108 -0.26 14.58 -16.01
C ARG A 108 -1.10 13.36 -15.62
N GLY A 109 -2.42 13.48 -15.74
CA GLY A 109 -3.35 12.38 -15.50
C GLY A 109 -3.14 11.21 -16.48
N GLU A 110 -2.88 11.51 -17.76
CA GLU A 110 -2.58 10.50 -18.77
C GLU A 110 -1.25 9.78 -18.50
N ARG A 111 -0.18 10.53 -18.20
CA ARG A 111 1.13 9.94 -17.85
C ARG A 111 1.05 9.04 -16.60
N LEU A 112 0.26 9.42 -15.60
CA LEU A 112 0.04 8.59 -14.42
C LEU A 112 -0.71 7.29 -14.78
N ARG A 113 -1.75 7.35 -15.61
CA ARG A 113 -2.45 6.15 -16.10
C ARG A 113 -1.52 5.21 -16.84
N ASP A 114 -0.69 5.74 -17.73
CA ASP A 114 0.29 4.94 -18.47
C ASP A 114 1.31 4.27 -17.54
N LEU A 115 1.81 5.02 -16.57
CA LEU A 115 2.72 4.47 -15.56
C LEU A 115 2.06 3.33 -14.76
N TYR A 116 0.84 3.52 -14.29
CA TYR A 116 0.12 2.47 -13.57
C TYR A 116 -0.21 1.27 -14.44
N ALA A 117 -0.53 1.48 -15.73
CA ALA A 117 -0.73 0.41 -16.69
C ALA A 117 0.53 -0.46 -16.86
N LEU A 118 1.71 0.17 -16.89
CA LEU A 118 2.99 -0.54 -16.92
C LEU A 118 3.26 -1.30 -15.61
N ILE A 119 3.04 -0.64 -14.46
CA ILE A 119 3.23 -1.25 -13.13
C ILE A 119 2.29 -2.44 -12.94
N ASN A 120 1.09 -2.40 -13.49
CA ASN A 120 0.11 -3.48 -13.38
C ASN A 120 0.52 -4.78 -14.08
N ARG A 121 1.50 -4.72 -14.98
CA ARG A 121 2.09 -5.91 -15.62
C ARG A 121 3.15 -6.60 -14.77
N LEU A 122 3.57 -5.96 -13.69
CA LEU A 122 4.53 -6.51 -12.74
C LEU A 122 3.85 -7.52 -11.80
N ASP A 123 4.65 -8.42 -11.20
CA ASP A 123 4.14 -9.28 -10.14
C ASP A 123 3.85 -8.49 -8.84
N ALA A 124 3.16 -9.14 -7.89
CA ALA A 124 2.71 -8.48 -6.67
C ALA A 124 3.86 -7.89 -5.83
N LEU A 125 5.02 -8.54 -5.79
CA LEU A 125 6.19 -8.07 -5.05
C LEU A 125 6.98 -7.01 -5.84
N GLU A 126 7.09 -7.15 -7.15
CA GLU A 126 7.70 -6.14 -8.01
C GLU A 126 6.94 -4.83 -7.94
N LYS A 127 5.59 -4.88 -7.92
CA LYS A 127 4.73 -3.69 -7.70
C LYS A 127 5.07 -2.98 -6.38
N ALA A 128 5.20 -3.74 -5.29
CA ALA A 128 5.56 -3.18 -3.99
C ALA A 128 6.91 -2.45 -4.04
N VAL A 129 7.92 -3.12 -4.58
CA VAL A 129 9.28 -2.56 -4.65
C VAL A 129 9.33 -1.29 -5.50
N VAL A 130 8.71 -1.28 -6.68
CA VAL A 130 8.73 -0.09 -7.54
C VAL A 130 7.93 1.07 -6.95
N MET A 131 6.79 0.79 -6.31
CA MET A 131 6.00 1.83 -5.64
C MET A 131 6.79 2.51 -4.52
N LEU A 132 7.45 1.73 -3.65
CA LEU A 132 8.27 2.28 -2.57
C LEU A 132 9.46 3.09 -3.10
N TRP A 133 10.05 2.64 -4.21
CA TRP A 133 11.11 3.39 -4.88
C TRP A 133 10.61 4.70 -5.50
N LEU A 134 9.42 4.71 -6.10
CA LEU A 134 8.78 5.93 -6.62
C LEU A 134 8.41 6.92 -5.51
N ASP A 135 8.14 6.41 -4.31
CA ASP A 135 7.96 7.23 -3.09
C ASP A 135 9.30 7.69 -2.47
N GLU A 136 10.40 7.52 -3.21
CA GLU A 136 11.75 7.97 -2.83
C GLU A 136 12.29 7.36 -1.53
N LEU A 137 11.80 6.18 -1.14
CA LEU A 137 12.34 5.48 0.01
C LEU A 137 13.74 4.93 -0.30
N PRO A 138 14.69 5.05 0.63
CA PRO A 138 16.02 4.45 0.46
C PRO A 138 15.94 2.92 0.45
N TYR A 139 16.89 2.25 -0.19
CA TYR A 139 16.89 0.79 -0.37
C TYR A 139 16.86 0.03 0.95
N GLU A 140 17.44 0.58 2.00
CA GLU A 140 17.41 0.02 3.36
C GLU A 140 15.99 -0.01 3.93
N GLU A 141 15.20 1.03 3.70
CA GLU A 141 13.80 1.09 4.12
C GLU A 141 12.92 0.16 3.27
N ILE A 142 13.13 0.12 1.96
CA ILE A 142 12.43 -0.83 1.07
C ILE A 142 12.72 -2.27 1.52
N ALA A 143 13.97 -2.58 1.83
CA ALA A 143 14.37 -3.88 2.36
C ALA A 143 13.64 -4.20 3.68
N ALA A 144 13.59 -3.26 4.62
CA ALA A 144 12.91 -3.43 5.90
C ALA A 144 11.39 -3.63 5.75
N ILE A 145 10.75 -2.95 4.80
CA ILE A 145 9.32 -3.06 4.54
C ILE A 145 8.98 -4.38 3.83
N THR A 146 9.77 -4.77 2.83
CA THR A 146 9.48 -5.93 1.97
C THR A 146 10.01 -7.26 2.49
N GLY A 147 10.97 -7.23 3.43
CA GLY A 147 11.68 -8.41 3.92
C GLY A 147 12.81 -8.88 3.01
N PHE A 148 13.13 -8.14 1.94
CA PHE A 148 14.30 -8.43 1.09
C PHE A 148 15.58 -7.88 1.72
N THR A 149 16.73 -8.39 1.26
CA THR A 149 18.00 -7.73 1.54
C THR A 149 18.16 -6.48 0.67
N ARG A 150 19.00 -5.53 1.10
CA ARG A 150 19.31 -4.33 0.31
C ARG A 150 19.79 -4.68 -1.11
N ASN A 151 20.65 -5.68 -1.24
CA ASN A 151 21.16 -6.14 -2.53
C ASN A 151 20.07 -6.73 -3.41
N ASN A 152 19.12 -7.48 -2.83
CA ASN A 152 17.96 -8.00 -3.56
C ASN A 152 17.05 -6.86 -4.04
N VAL A 153 16.85 -5.81 -3.24
CA VAL A 153 16.11 -4.62 -3.66
C VAL A 153 16.76 -3.97 -4.88
N ALA A 154 18.07 -3.73 -4.82
CA ALA A 154 18.83 -3.14 -5.92
C ALA A 154 18.72 -3.98 -7.21
N SER A 155 18.92 -5.30 -7.11
CA SER A 155 18.84 -6.22 -8.24
C SER A 155 17.43 -6.32 -8.82
N LYS A 156 16.40 -6.34 -7.96
CA LYS A 156 15.00 -6.33 -8.38
C LYS A 156 14.65 -5.04 -9.11
N LEU A 157 15.01 -3.89 -8.56
CA LEU A 157 14.77 -2.59 -9.19
C LEU A 157 15.45 -2.46 -10.55
N HIS A 158 16.67 -2.95 -10.68
CA HIS A 158 17.34 -2.98 -11.97
C HIS A 158 16.55 -3.76 -13.01
N ARG A 159 16.11 -4.98 -12.68
CA ARG A 159 15.29 -5.82 -13.56
C ARG A 159 13.93 -5.21 -13.87
N ILE A 160 13.26 -4.62 -12.87
CA ILE A 160 11.98 -3.94 -13.05
C ILE A 160 12.12 -2.77 -14.02
N LYS A 161 13.15 -1.94 -13.86
CA LYS A 161 13.42 -0.80 -14.77
C LYS A 161 13.65 -1.25 -16.21
N LEU A 162 14.34 -2.38 -16.42
CA LEU A 162 14.50 -2.96 -17.76
C LEU A 162 13.14 -3.42 -18.33
N LYS A 163 12.35 -4.16 -17.57
CA LYS A 163 11.00 -4.58 -17.98
C LYS A 163 10.10 -3.40 -18.36
N LEU A 164 10.07 -2.36 -17.52
CA LEU A 164 9.26 -1.16 -17.78
C LEU A 164 9.71 -0.42 -19.04
N ARG A 165 11.01 -0.33 -19.27
CA ARG A 165 11.58 0.29 -20.47
C ARG A 165 11.22 -0.49 -21.74
N GLU A 166 11.33 -1.80 -21.70
CA GLU A 166 10.94 -2.67 -22.83
C GLU A 166 9.44 -2.54 -23.16
N GLN A 167 8.60 -2.49 -22.13
CA GLN A 167 7.15 -2.35 -22.28
C GLN A 167 6.73 -0.95 -22.79
N ALA A 168 7.45 0.09 -22.43
CA ALA A 168 7.18 1.46 -22.88
C ALA A 168 7.58 1.68 -24.35
N ASN A 169 8.49 0.87 -24.90
CA ASN A 169 8.95 0.96 -26.28
C ASN A 169 8.12 0.12 -27.27
N HIS A 170 7.10 -0.59 -26.79
CA HIS A 170 6.17 -1.40 -27.59
C HIS A 170 4.77 -0.82 -27.52
#